data_8839d86a32096814d68cf5311a1fa99a
#
_entry.id   8839d86a32096814d68cf5311a1fa99a
#
_cell.length_a   1.000
_cell.length_b   1.000
_cell.length_c   1.000
_cell.angle_alpha   90.00
_cell.angle_beta   90.00
_cell.angle_gamma   90.00
#
_symmetry.space_group_name_H-M   'P 1'
#
loop_
_entity.id
_entity.type
_entity.pdbx_description
1 polymer ?
#
loop_
_entity_poly.entity_id
_entity_poly.type
_entity_poly.pdbx_seq_one_letter_code
_entity_poly.pdbx_strand_id
1 'polypeptide(L)'
;MKNISDIAKLAGVSKSTVSRFLNNGSVSKKTSEKLTKIIAEHDYQPNQFAQSLRARQTHLIGAIIPRMNSYAVDETIKGLAKQCQKYESQLILNYTGLNIEAEIQALETLARSKVDGIVLMATDITERHIEVINKMNVPIVIVGQQHEQLHSIVHDDYKAGQIIGEWIGQQGYQQIEVFSVSEKDIAVGIHRKRGLLDQLAKYQIKPNIHETNFTYVEAQKDVANVLENVEQVDAVVGATDTIALAAYKYYSDKKDVMKPHQIYGFGGDPMTQLVSPSIKTIHYNYFEAGQCAMEEIQQMLKKQDMPYSITVDVNI
;
A
#
# COMPACT_ATOMS: atom_id res chain seq x y z
N MET A 1 29.29 25.20 -3.14
CA MET A 1 28.88 24.42 -4.32
C MET A 1 28.81 25.32 -5.54
N LYS A 2 29.43 24.96 -6.66
CA LYS A 2 29.30 25.72 -7.91
C LYS A 2 27.90 25.56 -8.49
N ASN A 3 27.39 26.62 -9.12
CA ASN A 3 26.11 26.60 -9.81
C ASN A 3 26.30 26.54 -11.34
N ILE A 4 25.22 26.33 -12.09
CA ILE A 4 25.27 26.21 -13.57
C ILE A 4 25.92 27.44 -14.24
N SER A 5 25.83 28.63 -13.61
CA SER A 5 26.45 29.85 -14.13
C SER A 5 27.97 29.81 -14.02
N ASP A 6 28.47 29.18 -12.96
CA ASP A 6 29.90 29.05 -12.72
C ASP A 6 30.50 28.03 -13.71
N ILE A 7 29.82 26.93 -13.95
CA ILE A 7 30.20 25.92 -14.99
C ILE A 7 30.20 26.55 -16.37
N ALA A 8 29.17 27.35 -16.70
CA ALA A 8 29.09 28.06 -17.97
C ALA A 8 30.28 29.04 -18.19
N LYS A 9 30.65 29.80 -17.14
CA LYS A 9 31.80 30.69 -17.18
C LYS A 9 33.11 29.92 -17.37
N LEU A 10 33.35 28.85 -16.61
CA LEU A 10 34.54 28.02 -16.71
C LEU A 10 34.68 27.36 -18.08
N ALA A 11 33.55 26.91 -18.66
CA ALA A 11 33.53 26.35 -19.97
C ALA A 11 33.56 27.37 -21.13
N GLY A 12 33.34 28.66 -20.86
CA GLY A 12 33.24 29.68 -21.88
C GLY A 12 32.05 29.49 -22.82
N VAL A 13 30.93 29.01 -22.28
CA VAL A 13 29.68 28.77 -23.03
C VAL A 13 28.49 29.40 -22.32
N SER A 14 27.36 29.48 -23.00
CA SER A 14 26.13 30.00 -22.38
C SER A 14 25.55 28.97 -21.37
N LYS A 15 24.77 29.48 -20.38
CA LYS A 15 24.02 28.63 -19.46
C LYS A 15 23.08 27.65 -20.19
N SER A 16 22.50 28.09 -21.31
CA SER A 16 21.63 27.23 -22.13
C SER A 16 22.40 26.08 -22.79
N THR A 17 23.67 26.28 -23.14
CA THR A 17 24.54 25.23 -23.69
C THR A 17 24.87 24.18 -22.61
N VAL A 18 25.21 24.62 -21.37
CA VAL A 18 25.44 23.71 -20.24
C VAL A 18 24.14 22.94 -19.92
N SER A 19 23.01 23.63 -19.84
CA SER A 19 21.71 22.99 -19.60
C SER A 19 21.35 21.96 -20.67
N ARG A 20 21.63 22.26 -21.95
CA ARG A 20 21.39 21.33 -23.05
C ARG A 20 22.27 20.07 -22.94
N PHE A 21 23.54 20.24 -22.60
CA PHE A 21 24.45 19.13 -22.36
C PHE A 21 23.99 18.23 -21.21
N LEU A 22 23.62 18.83 -20.07
CA LEU A 22 23.17 18.11 -18.88
C LEU A 22 21.85 17.33 -19.11
N ASN A 23 21.03 17.76 -20.08
CA ASN A 23 19.77 17.10 -20.46
C ASN A 23 19.94 16.24 -21.73
N ASN A 24 21.12 15.69 -21.99
CA ASN A 24 21.41 14.84 -23.14
C ASN A 24 21.06 15.47 -24.51
N GLY A 25 20.94 16.78 -24.56
CA GLY A 25 20.69 17.51 -25.79
C GLY A 25 21.96 17.68 -26.62
N SER A 26 21.80 17.92 -27.94
CA SER A 26 22.91 18.04 -28.90
C SER A 26 23.77 19.26 -28.60
N VAL A 27 25.07 19.05 -28.39
CA VAL A 27 26.13 20.03 -28.33
C VAL A 27 27.32 19.54 -29.17
N SER A 28 28.23 20.44 -29.59
CA SER A 28 29.40 20.01 -30.36
C SER A 28 30.29 19.07 -29.54
N LYS A 29 30.96 18.12 -30.19
CA LYS A 29 31.86 17.15 -29.53
C LYS A 29 32.90 17.86 -28.64
N LYS A 30 33.54 18.93 -29.16
CA LYS A 30 34.49 19.75 -28.41
C LYS A 30 33.90 20.37 -27.15
N THR A 31 32.63 20.83 -27.21
CA THR A 31 31.93 21.40 -26.07
C THR A 31 31.55 20.32 -25.04
N SER A 32 31.12 19.16 -25.52
CA SER A 32 30.81 18.00 -24.70
C SER A 32 32.01 17.55 -23.87
N GLU A 33 33.16 17.30 -24.52
CA GLU A 33 34.40 16.91 -23.85
C GLU A 33 34.85 17.94 -22.80
N LYS A 34 34.77 19.24 -23.15
CA LYS A 34 35.13 20.34 -22.23
C LYS A 34 34.21 20.35 -20.99
N LEU A 35 32.91 20.23 -21.20
CA LEU A 35 31.93 20.24 -20.10
C LEU A 35 32.08 19.02 -19.20
N THR A 36 32.28 17.83 -19.77
CA THR A 36 32.52 16.59 -18.99
C THR A 36 33.72 16.77 -18.06
N LYS A 37 34.84 17.30 -18.58
CA LYS A 37 36.06 17.54 -17.80
C LYS A 37 35.82 18.54 -16.65
N ILE A 38 35.20 19.69 -16.92
CA ILE A 38 34.95 20.74 -15.95
C ILE A 38 33.97 20.25 -14.87
N ILE A 39 32.92 19.50 -15.23
CA ILE A 39 31.96 18.94 -14.30
C ILE A 39 32.64 17.95 -13.34
N ALA A 40 33.50 17.06 -13.87
CA ALA A 40 34.26 16.12 -13.06
C ALA A 40 35.29 16.80 -12.15
N GLU A 41 36.06 17.79 -12.65
CA GLU A 41 37.06 18.52 -11.89
C GLU A 41 36.48 19.31 -10.71
N HIS A 42 35.21 19.72 -10.82
CA HIS A 42 34.56 20.54 -9.82
C HIS A 42 33.47 19.84 -9.02
N ASP A 43 33.33 18.52 -9.19
CA ASP A 43 32.27 17.69 -8.57
C ASP A 43 30.90 18.38 -8.67
N TYR A 44 30.62 18.94 -9.87
CA TYR A 44 29.38 19.67 -10.08
C TYR A 44 28.24 18.70 -10.29
N GLN A 45 27.33 18.68 -9.34
CA GLN A 45 26.06 17.98 -9.48
C GLN A 45 24.96 18.96 -9.90
N PRO A 46 24.26 18.66 -11.02
CA PRO A 46 23.13 19.48 -11.43
C PRO A 46 22.06 19.50 -10.34
N ASN A 47 21.56 20.66 -10.02
CA ASN A 47 20.43 20.76 -9.11
C ASN A 47 19.18 20.17 -9.79
N GLN A 48 18.78 18.98 -9.36
CA GLN A 48 17.62 18.28 -9.88
C GLN A 48 16.33 19.11 -9.81
N PHE A 49 16.15 19.92 -8.73
CA PHE A 49 15.04 20.86 -8.64
C PHE A 49 15.07 21.95 -9.73
N ALA A 50 16.26 22.42 -10.14
CA ALA A 50 16.36 23.40 -11.22
C ALA A 50 16.16 22.78 -12.61
N GLN A 51 16.42 21.48 -12.75
CA GLN A 51 16.13 20.71 -13.97
C GLN A 51 14.64 20.38 -14.08
N SER A 52 14.00 19.96 -12.98
CA SER A 52 12.57 19.63 -12.94
C SER A 52 11.66 20.84 -13.18
N LEU A 53 12.10 22.06 -12.81
CA LEU A 53 11.39 23.29 -13.16
C LEU A 53 11.29 23.56 -14.66
N ARG A 54 12.18 22.96 -15.47
CA ARG A 54 12.18 23.06 -16.96
C ARG A 54 11.65 21.82 -17.62
N ALA A 55 11.88 20.65 -17.06
CA ALA A 55 11.22 19.43 -17.40
C ALA A 55 9.83 19.45 -16.73
N ARG A 56 8.75 19.17 -17.46
CA ARG A 56 7.38 19.13 -16.89
C ARG A 56 7.16 17.99 -15.89
N GLN A 57 8.22 17.30 -15.46
CA GLN A 57 8.23 16.17 -14.53
C GLN A 57 9.31 16.36 -13.49
N THR A 58 9.00 16.02 -12.25
CA THR A 58 9.91 16.11 -11.10
C THR A 58 10.61 14.79 -10.79
N HIS A 59 10.13 13.69 -11.36
CA HIS A 59 10.52 12.32 -11.03
C HIS A 59 10.34 11.98 -9.53
N LEU A 60 9.36 12.63 -8.88
CA LEU A 60 8.98 12.37 -7.51
C LEU A 60 7.59 11.73 -7.46
N ILE A 61 7.47 10.62 -6.76
CA ILE A 61 6.19 9.94 -6.49
C ILE A 61 5.96 9.97 -4.99
N GLY A 62 4.80 10.46 -4.57
CA GLY A 62 4.37 10.43 -3.19
C GLY A 62 3.63 9.13 -2.88
N ALA A 63 3.89 8.52 -1.72
CA ALA A 63 3.05 7.46 -1.19
C ALA A 63 2.60 7.85 0.23
N ILE A 64 1.29 7.83 0.46
CA ILE A 64 0.67 8.09 1.75
C ILE A 64 0.28 6.74 2.33
N ILE A 65 0.81 6.43 3.52
CA ILE A 65 0.69 5.12 4.14
C ILE A 65 0.08 5.22 5.54
N PRO A 66 -0.90 4.34 5.87
CA PRO A 66 -1.59 4.41 7.15
C PRO A 66 -0.77 3.81 8.30
N ARG A 67 0.09 2.83 8.02
CA ARG A 67 0.86 2.07 9.02
C ARG A 67 2.22 1.65 8.47
N MET A 68 3.23 1.60 9.33
CA MET A 68 4.56 1.07 8.97
C MET A 68 4.76 -0.40 9.35
N ASN A 69 4.00 -0.89 10.34
CA ASN A 69 4.08 -2.27 10.84
C ASN A 69 3.02 -3.18 10.20
N SER A 70 2.88 -3.13 8.89
CA SER A 70 1.90 -3.92 8.13
C SER A 70 2.59 -4.60 6.96
N TYR A 71 2.53 -5.93 6.90
CA TYR A 71 3.07 -6.71 5.80
C TYR A 71 2.47 -6.27 4.45
N ALA A 72 1.17 -6.01 4.40
CA ALA A 72 0.50 -5.52 3.20
C ALA A 72 1.08 -4.18 2.70
N VAL A 73 1.28 -3.22 3.62
CA VAL A 73 1.86 -1.91 3.29
C VAL A 73 3.32 -2.07 2.85
N ASP A 74 4.12 -2.87 3.56
CA ASP A 74 5.52 -3.11 3.26
C ASP A 74 5.71 -3.70 1.85
N GLU A 75 5.00 -4.77 1.52
CA GLU A 75 5.08 -5.41 0.20
C GLU A 75 4.57 -4.49 -0.93
N THR A 76 3.51 -3.73 -0.69
CA THR A 76 3.01 -2.75 -1.67
C THR A 76 4.07 -1.66 -1.94
N ILE A 77 4.71 -1.14 -0.88
CA ILE A 77 5.79 -0.15 -1.03
C ILE A 77 6.98 -0.73 -1.79
N LYS A 78 7.37 -1.97 -1.53
CA LYS A 78 8.46 -2.64 -2.28
C LYS A 78 8.13 -2.74 -3.76
N GLY A 79 6.91 -3.12 -4.12
CA GLY A 79 6.44 -3.17 -5.50
C GLY A 79 6.46 -1.80 -6.18
N LEU A 80 5.92 -0.79 -5.49
CA LEU A 80 5.93 0.61 -5.93
C LEU A 80 7.35 1.13 -6.13
N ALA A 81 8.25 0.91 -5.16
CA ALA A 81 9.64 1.35 -5.21
C ALA A 81 10.40 0.70 -6.39
N LYS A 82 10.16 -0.59 -6.66
CA LYS A 82 10.75 -1.27 -7.81
C LYS A 82 10.34 -0.64 -9.14
N GLN A 83 9.07 -0.28 -9.29
CA GLN A 83 8.60 0.41 -10.50
C GLN A 83 9.09 1.86 -10.56
N CYS A 84 9.19 2.56 -9.43
CA CYS A 84 9.82 3.87 -9.39
C CYS A 84 11.24 3.83 -9.95
N GLN A 85 12.06 2.83 -9.59
CA GLN A 85 13.40 2.65 -10.15
C GLN A 85 13.38 2.47 -11.67
N LYS A 86 12.45 1.67 -12.21
CA LYS A 86 12.28 1.46 -13.68
C LYS A 86 11.96 2.77 -14.41
N TYR A 87 11.24 3.67 -13.77
CA TYR A 87 10.86 4.99 -14.33
C TYR A 87 11.78 6.12 -13.86
N GLU A 88 12.94 5.80 -13.30
CA GLU A 88 13.93 6.77 -12.79
C GLU A 88 13.31 7.79 -11.82
N SER A 89 12.31 7.37 -11.05
CA SER A 89 11.59 8.21 -10.09
C SER A 89 12.00 7.88 -8.66
N GLN A 90 11.92 8.89 -7.78
CA GLN A 90 12.15 8.75 -6.34
C GLN A 90 10.82 8.65 -5.60
N LEU A 91 10.76 7.76 -4.61
CA LEU A 91 9.59 7.57 -3.77
C LEU A 91 9.71 8.38 -2.47
N ILE A 92 8.69 9.16 -2.16
CA ILE A 92 8.55 9.93 -0.91
C ILE A 92 7.42 9.31 -0.11
N LEU A 93 7.72 8.83 1.11
CA LEU A 93 6.74 8.24 2.00
C LEU A 93 6.21 9.26 3.02
N ASN A 94 4.89 9.32 3.17
CA ASN A 94 4.19 10.07 4.21
C ASN A 94 3.41 9.10 5.08
N TYR A 95 3.78 8.99 6.35
CA TYR A 95 3.08 8.17 7.34
C TYR A 95 2.01 9.00 8.05
N THR A 96 0.78 8.47 8.15
CA THR A 96 -0.39 9.19 8.68
C THR A 96 -0.98 8.60 9.98
N GLY A 97 -0.63 7.38 10.34
CA GLY A 97 -1.07 6.77 11.60
C GLY A 97 -2.58 6.51 11.66
N LEU A 98 -3.23 6.18 10.54
CA LEU A 98 -4.70 5.98 10.42
C LEU A 98 -5.49 7.28 10.71
N ASN A 99 -4.87 8.44 10.49
CA ASN A 99 -5.49 9.74 10.75
C ASN A 99 -5.89 10.42 9.46
N ILE A 100 -7.19 10.59 9.22
CA ILE A 100 -7.76 11.19 8.01
C ILE A 100 -7.25 12.62 7.78
N GLU A 101 -7.13 13.44 8.83
CA GLU A 101 -6.62 14.80 8.69
C GLU A 101 -5.16 14.83 8.24
N ALA A 102 -4.34 13.90 8.76
CA ALA A 102 -2.96 13.74 8.33
C ALA A 102 -2.87 13.25 6.88
N GLU A 103 -3.80 12.40 6.41
CA GLU A 103 -3.89 11.97 5.01
C GLU A 103 -4.21 13.16 4.09
N ILE A 104 -5.18 13.98 4.45
CA ILE A 104 -5.54 15.20 3.71
C ILE A 104 -4.35 16.17 3.66
N GLN A 105 -3.69 16.43 4.77
CA GLN A 105 -2.51 17.29 4.81
C GLN A 105 -1.35 16.74 3.96
N ALA A 106 -1.16 15.43 3.97
CA ALA A 106 -0.14 14.77 3.14
C ALA A 106 -0.45 14.92 1.65
N LEU A 107 -1.70 14.71 1.22
CA LEU A 107 -2.15 14.95 -0.15
C LEU A 107 -1.83 16.38 -0.60
N GLU A 108 -2.26 17.38 0.17
CA GLU A 108 -2.00 18.79 -0.15
C GLU A 108 -0.50 19.13 -0.18
N THR A 109 0.28 18.57 0.75
CA THR A 109 1.72 18.84 0.84
C THR A 109 2.46 18.25 -0.35
N LEU A 110 2.15 17.02 -0.75
CA LEU A 110 2.72 16.37 -1.92
C LEU A 110 2.35 17.12 -3.21
N ALA A 111 1.09 17.55 -3.35
CA ALA A 111 0.66 18.33 -4.51
C ALA A 111 1.40 19.68 -4.59
N ARG A 112 1.58 20.38 -3.46
CA ARG A 112 2.40 21.62 -3.40
C ARG A 112 3.88 21.36 -3.72
N SER A 113 4.39 20.19 -3.36
CA SER A 113 5.76 19.75 -3.66
C SER A 113 5.95 19.35 -5.13
N LYS A 114 4.88 19.43 -5.95
CA LYS A 114 4.88 19.11 -7.38
C LYS A 114 5.36 17.68 -7.68
N VAL A 115 4.94 16.72 -6.87
CA VAL A 115 5.15 15.30 -7.22
C VAL A 115 4.41 14.98 -8.52
N ASP A 116 4.93 14.02 -9.29
CA ASP A 116 4.35 13.62 -10.57
C ASP A 116 3.12 12.72 -10.40
N GLY A 117 2.99 12.08 -9.23
CA GLY A 117 1.84 11.25 -8.89
C GLY A 117 1.82 10.91 -7.40
N ILE A 118 0.66 10.49 -6.91
CA ILE A 118 0.45 10.10 -5.52
C ILE A 118 -0.22 8.73 -5.46
N VAL A 119 0.31 7.83 -4.66
CA VAL A 119 -0.35 6.59 -4.25
C VAL A 119 -0.89 6.78 -2.84
N LEU A 120 -2.20 6.62 -2.67
CA LEU A 120 -2.88 6.72 -1.38
C LEU A 120 -3.31 5.33 -0.91
N MET A 121 -2.76 4.88 0.20
CA MET A 121 -3.18 3.67 0.91
C MET A 121 -4.02 4.10 2.11
N ALA A 122 -5.31 4.27 1.92
CA ALA A 122 -6.24 4.66 2.98
C ALA A 122 -7.10 3.47 3.43
N THR A 123 -7.62 3.53 4.65
CA THR A 123 -8.60 2.56 5.15
C THR A 123 -10.04 3.04 4.95
N ASP A 124 -10.23 4.34 4.75
CA ASP A 124 -11.51 4.98 4.51
C ASP A 124 -11.33 6.13 3.52
N ILE A 125 -12.11 6.16 2.44
CA ILE A 125 -12.14 7.27 1.47
C ILE A 125 -13.39 8.11 1.73
N THR A 126 -13.17 9.24 2.38
CA THR A 126 -14.25 10.17 2.74
C THR A 126 -14.54 11.18 1.61
N GLU A 127 -15.71 11.83 1.65
CA GLU A 127 -16.06 12.94 0.73
C GLU A 127 -14.98 14.04 0.73
N ARG A 128 -14.36 14.28 1.87
CA ARG A 128 -13.27 15.26 1.99
C ARG A 128 -12.02 14.86 1.20
N HIS A 129 -11.69 13.57 1.14
CA HIS A 129 -10.63 13.09 0.23
C HIS A 129 -10.99 13.43 -1.21
N ILE A 130 -12.22 13.14 -1.63
CA ILE A 130 -12.68 13.41 -2.99
C ILE A 130 -12.66 14.90 -3.33
N GLU A 131 -13.12 15.75 -2.41
CA GLU A 131 -13.07 17.22 -2.59
C GLU A 131 -11.65 17.75 -2.77
N VAL A 132 -10.70 17.23 -2.00
CA VAL A 132 -9.30 17.66 -2.06
C VAL A 132 -8.63 17.11 -3.32
N ILE A 133 -8.84 15.84 -3.65
CA ILE A 133 -8.29 15.18 -4.84
C ILE A 133 -8.78 15.86 -6.12
N ASN A 134 -10.07 16.17 -6.21
CA ASN A 134 -10.67 16.83 -7.39
C ASN A 134 -10.12 18.26 -7.65
N LYS A 135 -9.54 18.91 -6.63
CA LYS A 135 -8.88 20.21 -6.78
C LYS A 135 -7.41 20.11 -7.20
N MET A 136 -6.87 18.91 -7.24
CA MET A 136 -5.46 18.66 -7.57
C MET A 136 -5.28 18.34 -9.05
N ASN A 137 -4.17 18.81 -9.62
CA ASN A 137 -3.76 18.47 -10.99
C ASN A 137 -2.65 17.40 -10.99
N VAL A 138 -2.69 16.49 -10.02
CA VAL A 138 -1.71 15.41 -9.85
C VAL A 138 -2.45 14.08 -9.97
N PRO A 139 -1.97 13.13 -10.77
CA PRO A 139 -2.49 11.77 -10.80
C PRO A 139 -2.48 11.14 -9.42
N ILE A 140 -3.61 10.56 -9.01
CA ILE A 140 -3.76 9.89 -7.72
C ILE A 140 -4.36 8.51 -7.95
N VAL A 141 -3.71 7.49 -7.39
CA VAL A 141 -4.16 6.10 -7.41
C VAL A 141 -4.35 5.63 -5.97
N ILE A 142 -5.52 5.06 -5.68
CA ILE A 142 -5.82 4.46 -4.38
C ILE A 142 -5.40 2.98 -4.41
N VAL A 143 -4.85 2.48 -3.31
CA VAL A 143 -4.55 1.06 -3.14
C VAL A 143 -5.25 0.52 -1.90
N GLY A 144 -5.95 -0.59 -2.07
CA GLY A 144 -6.65 -1.30 -1.01
C GLY A 144 -8.12 -0.91 -0.82
N GLN A 145 -8.54 0.22 -1.37
CA GLN A 145 -9.94 0.67 -1.37
C GLN A 145 -10.39 0.95 -2.79
N GLN A 146 -11.71 0.90 -3.03
CA GLN A 146 -12.31 1.24 -4.31
C GLN A 146 -13.22 2.44 -4.17
N HIS A 147 -13.14 3.36 -5.15
CA HIS A 147 -14.06 4.49 -5.25
C HIS A 147 -14.38 4.77 -6.72
N GLU A 148 -15.66 5.01 -7.04
CA GLU A 148 -16.13 5.18 -8.42
C GLU A 148 -15.51 6.35 -9.20
N GLN A 149 -15.03 7.38 -8.50
CA GLN A 149 -14.42 8.58 -9.09
C GLN A 149 -12.89 8.55 -9.10
N LEU A 150 -12.24 7.50 -8.57
CA LEU A 150 -10.80 7.44 -8.40
C LEU A 150 -10.23 6.15 -8.99
N HIS A 151 -9.05 6.26 -9.58
CA HIS A 151 -8.30 5.08 -10.00
C HIS A 151 -7.87 4.25 -8.79
N SER A 152 -8.23 2.97 -8.79
CA SER A 152 -8.10 2.10 -7.63
C SER A 152 -7.43 0.77 -7.99
N ILE A 153 -6.51 0.33 -7.16
CA ILE A 153 -5.93 -1.02 -7.21
C ILE A 153 -6.45 -1.76 -5.99
N VAL A 154 -7.22 -2.81 -6.20
CA VAL A 154 -7.86 -3.60 -5.15
C VAL A 154 -7.53 -5.10 -5.29
N HIS A 155 -7.79 -5.86 -4.26
CA HIS A 155 -7.75 -7.33 -4.31
C HIS A 155 -9.18 -7.88 -4.28
N ASP A 156 -9.35 -9.14 -4.72
CA ASP A 156 -10.65 -9.81 -4.63
C ASP A 156 -10.90 -10.29 -3.19
N ASP A 157 -11.21 -9.33 -2.31
CA ASP A 157 -11.48 -9.57 -0.90
C ASP A 157 -12.70 -10.45 -0.67
N TYR A 158 -13.71 -10.35 -1.54
CA TYR A 158 -14.89 -11.21 -1.44
C TYR A 158 -14.53 -12.68 -1.70
N LYS A 159 -13.78 -12.95 -2.76
CA LYS A 159 -13.26 -14.29 -3.08
C LYS A 159 -12.34 -14.83 -1.98
N ALA A 160 -11.47 -13.97 -1.42
CA ALA A 160 -10.62 -14.35 -0.29
C ALA A 160 -11.46 -14.83 0.91
N GLY A 161 -12.52 -14.10 1.25
CA GLY A 161 -13.47 -14.49 2.28
C GLY A 161 -14.15 -15.81 1.98
N GLN A 162 -14.61 -16.02 0.74
CA GLN A 162 -15.23 -17.28 0.31
C GLN A 162 -14.27 -18.48 0.48
N ILE A 163 -12.99 -18.32 0.15
CA ILE A 163 -12.01 -19.42 0.27
C ILE A 163 -11.87 -19.87 1.73
N ILE A 164 -11.75 -18.95 2.68
CA ILE A 164 -11.68 -19.32 4.11
C ILE A 164 -13.00 -19.94 4.58
N GLY A 165 -14.14 -19.40 4.15
CA GLY A 165 -15.45 -19.98 4.46
C GLY A 165 -15.60 -21.42 3.94
N GLU A 166 -15.07 -21.70 2.75
CA GLU A 166 -15.03 -23.04 2.16
C GLU A 166 -14.14 -23.99 2.98
N TRP A 167 -12.93 -23.55 3.37
CA TRP A 167 -12.04 -24.36 4.20
C TRP A 167 -12.67 -24.74 5.53
N ILE A 168 -13.36 -23.81 6.20
CA ILE A 168 -14.04 -24.03 7.47
C ILE A 168 -15.22 -25.00 7.27
N GLY A 169 -16.04 -24.77 6.23
CA GLY A 169 -17.21 -25.60 5.94
C GLY A 169 -16.85 -27.06 5.67
N GLN A 170 -15.77 -27.30 4.93
CA GLN A 170 -15.27 -28.66 4.64
C GLN A 170 -14.77 -29.40 5.88
N GLN A 171 -14.35 -28.70 6.94
CA GLN A 171 -13.94 -29.34 8.20
C GLN A 171 -15.12 -29.67 9.12
N GLY A 172 -16.32 -29.15 8.85
CA GLY A 172 -17.49 -29.36 9.68
C GLY A 172 -17.46 -28.61 11.01
N TYR A 173 -16.63 -27.58 11.13
CA TYR A 173 -16.55 -26.71 12.31
C TYR A 173 -17.84 -25.91 12.50
N GLN A 174 -18.27 -25.73 13.76
CA GLN A 174 -19.53 -25.08 14.10
C GLN A 174 -19.33 -23.84 14.97
N GLN A 175 -18.39 -23.88 15.92
CA GLN A 175 -18.10 -22.80 16.84
C GLN A 175 -16.98 -21.91 16.29
N ILE A 176 -17.36 -20.87 15.57
CA ILE A 176 -16.42 -19.99 14.85
C ILE A 176 -16.44 -18.59 15.45
N GLU A 177 -15.29 -18.09 15.88
CA GLU A 177 -15.09 -16.71 16.30
C GLU A 177 -14.39 -15.92 15.19
N VAL A 178 -15.03 -14.85 14.72
CA VAL A 178 -14.53 -13.98 13.66
C VAL A 178 -14.21 -12.61 14.24
N PHE A 179 -12.95 -12.22 14.19
CA PHE A 179 -12.49 -10.88 14.55
C PHE A 179 -12.33 -10.04 13.29
N SER A 180 -13.32 -9.17 13.06
CA SER A 180 -13.39 -8.28 11.90
C SER A 180 -12.96 -6.86 12.29
N VAL A 181 -12.88 -5.99 11.31
CA VAL A 181 -12.64 -4.56 11.51
C VAL A 181 -13.88 -3.75 11.15
N SER A 182 -13.85 -2.45 11.44
CA SER A 182 -14.95 -1.53 11.13
C SER A 182 -15.36 -1.58 9.65
N GLU A 183 -16.64 -1.48 9.36
CA GLU A 183 -17.20 -1.42 8.01
C GLU A 183 -16.86 -0.12 7.25
N LYS A 184 -16.20 0.84 7.88
CA LYS A 184 -15.59 1.98 7.19
C LYS A 184 -14.49 1.53 6.22
N ASP A 185 -13.78 0.45 6.55
CA ASP A 185 -12.92 -0.24 5.58
C ASP A 185 -13.77 -1.16 4.71
N ILE A 186 -14.07 -0.70 3.51
CA ILE A 186 -14.97 -1.42 2.57
C ILE A 186 -14.37 -2.76 2.15
N ALA A 187 -13.08 -2.82 1.88
CA ALA A 187 -12.40 -4.04 1.43
C ALA A 187 -12.43 -5.13 2.52
N VAL A 188 -11.94 -4.81 3.71
CA VAL A 188 -11.77 -5.79 4.80
C VAL A 188 -13.05 -5.92 5.63
N GLY A 189 -13.62 -4.80 6.06
CA GLY A 189 -14.79 -4.78 6.94
C GLY A 189 -16.10 -5.18 6.27
N ILE A 190 -16.22 -4.99 4.94
CA ILE A 190 -17.43 -5.36 4.20
C ILE A 190 -17.17 -6.54 3.25
N HIS A 191 -16.34 -6.36 2.21
CA HIS A 191 -16.25 -7.37 1.14
C HIS A 191 -15.68 -8.70 1.64
N ARG A 192 -14.56 -8.68 2.35
CA ARG A 192 -13.91 -9.87 2.92
C ARG A 192 -14.83 -10.59 3.89
N LYS A 193 -15.41 -9.86 4.84
CA LYS A 193 -16.37 -10.38 5.81
C LYS A 193 -17.58 -10.98 5.11
N ARG A 194 -18.18 -10.30 4.14
CA ARG A 194 -19.33 -10.78 3.40
C ARG A 194 -19.03 -12.07 2.64
N GLY A 195 -17.89 -12.14 1.94
CA GLY A 195 -17.47 -13.37 1.25
C GLY A 195 -17.39 -14.57 2.19
N LEU A 196 -16.80 -14.37 3.40
CA LEU A 196 -16.75 -15.40 4.44
C LEU A 196 -18.14 -15.82 4.90
N LEU A 197 -19.01 -14.88 5.23
CA LEU A 197 -20.34 -15.16 5.74
C LEU A 197 -21.24 -15.83 4.71
N ASP A 198 -21.23 -15.38 3.46
CA ASP A 198 -22.02 -15.96 2.37
C ASP A 198 -21.60 -17.42 2.09
N GLN A 199 -20.31 -17.73 2.24
CA GLN A 199 -19.81 -19.08 2.07
C GLN A 199 -20.14 -19.97 3.27
N LEU A 200 -19.96 -19.50 4.50
CA LEU A 200 -20.33 -20.24 5.72
C LEU A 200 -21.82 -20.55 5.78
N ALA A 201 -22.68 -19.66 5.29
CA ALA A 201 -24.12 -19.86 5.22
C ALA A 201 -24.50 -21.08 4.36
N LYS A 202 -23.76 -21.44 3.31
CA LYS A 202 -23.99 -22.64 2.51
C LYS A 202 -23.79 -23.93 3.31
N TYR A 203 -22.96 -23.87 4.35
CA TYR A 203 -22.71 -24.97 5.30
C TYR A 203 -23.59 -24.88 6.55
N GLN A 204 -24.54 -23.91 6.60
CA GLN A 204 -25.41 -23.65 7.75
C GLN A 204 -24.62 -23.27 9.02
N ILE A 205 -23.44 -22.70 8.86
CA ILE A 205 -22.58 -22.20 9.94
C ILE A 205 -22.87 -20.73 10.17
N LYS A 206 -23.14 -20.36 11.43
CA LYS A 206 -23.35 -18.98 11.87
C LYS A 206 -22.25 -18.59 12.85
N PRO A 207 -21.21 -17.84 12.42
CA PRO A 207 -20.13 -17.44 13.30
C PRO A 207 -20.54 -16.33 14.25
N ASN A 208 -19.84 -16.19 15.36
CA ASN A 208 -19.85 -15.00 16.21
C ASN A 208 -18.88 -13.97 15.61
N ILE A 209 -19.32 -12.73 15.50
CA ILE A 209 -18.52 -11.64 14.88
C ILE A 209 -18.21 -10.59 15.93
N HIS A 210 -16.94 -10.25 16.05
CA HIS A 210 -16.41 -9.24 16.95
C HIS A 210 -15.67 -8.18 16.17
N GLU A 211 -15.89 -6.91 16.50
CA GLU A 211 -15.12 -5.81 15.91
C GLU A 211 -13.85 -5.57 16.73
N THR A 212 -12.74 -5.37 16.04
CA THR A 212 -11.44 -5.01 16.62
C THR A 212 -10.72 -4.02 15.69
N ASN A 213 -9.42 -3.78 15.94
CA ASN A 213 -8.62 -2.83 15.21
C ASN A 213 -7.49 -3.54 14.43
N PHE A 214 -6.94 -2.85 13.41
CA PHE A 214 -5.79 -3.31 12.65
C PHE A 214 -4.48 -3.38 13.44
N THR A 215 -4.38 -2.67 14.58
CA THR A 215 -3.15 -2.66 15.38
C THR A 215 -3.07 -3.91 16.26
N TYR A 216 -1.84 -4.50 16.33
CA TYR A 216 -1.65 -5.72 17.12
C TYR A 216 -2.04 -5.54 18.60
N VAL A 217 -1.70 -4.40 19.19
CA VAL A 217 -1.95 -4.14 20.63
C VAL A 217 -3.43 -4.12 20.95
N GLU A 218 -4.24 -3.43 20.14
CA GLU A 218 -5.69 -3.39 20.34
C GLU A 218 -6.33 -4.73 20.00
N ALA A 219 -5.94 -5.35 18.87
CA ALA A 219 -6.43 -6.69 18.52
C ALA A 219 -6.14 -7.71 19.62
N GLN A 220 -4.96 -7.70 20.23
CA GLN A 220 -4.60 -8.60 21.32
C GLN A 220 -5.52 -8.41 22.54
N LYS A 221 -5.81 -7.17 22.89
CA LYS A 221 -6.73 -6.85 24.00
C LYS A 221 -8.16 -7.33 23.72
N ASP A 222 -8.69 -7.00 22.53
CA ASP A 222 -10.07 -7.32 22.16
C ASP A 222 -10.27 -8.83 22.02
N VAL A 223 -9.33 -9.51 21.38
CA VAL A 223 -9.32 -10.97 21.23
C VAL A 223 -9.31 -11.65 22.61
N ALA A 224 -8.44 -11.20 23.52
CA ALA A 224 -8.37 -11.76 24.87
C ALA A 224 -9.69 -11.56 25.63
N ASN A 225 -10.28 -10.36 25.59
CA ASN A 225 -11.54 -10.06 26.25
C ASN A 225 -12.70 -10.96 25.77
N VAL A 226 -12.74 -11.28 24.48
CA VAL A 226 -13.75 -12.17 23.92
C VAL A 226 -13.48 -13.62 24.32
N LEU A 227 -12.27 -14.12 24.03
CA LEU A 227 -11.94 -15.53 24.19
C LEU A 227 -11.86 -15.99 25.65
N GLU A 228 -11.73 -15.08 26.62
CA GLU A 228 -11.85 -15.39 28.05
C GLU A 228 -13.26 -15.83 28.46
N ASN A 229 -14.27 -15.47 27.68
CA ASN A 229 -15.69 -15.77 27.96
C ASN A 229 -16.27 -16.85 27.03
N VAL A 230 -15.45 -17.50 26.21
CA VAL A 230 -15.88 -18.54 25.28
C VAL A 230 -15.29 -19.89 25.71
N GLU A 231 -16.16 -20.86 26.01
CA GLU A 231 -15.72 -22.18 26.51
C GLU A 231 -15.16 -23.08 25.40
N GLN A 232 -15.76 -23.03 24.23
CA GLN A 232 -15.37 -23.89 23.09
C GLN A 232 -15.30 -23.08 21.79
N VAL A 233 -14.20 -23.27 21.04
CA VAL A 233 -13.97 -22.67 19.73
C VAL A 233 -13.38 -23.72 18.81
N ASP A 234 -14.03 -23.98 17.68
CA ASP A 234 -13.48 -24.88 16.66
C ASP A 234 -12.47 -24.17 15.79
N ALA A 235 -12.77 -22.94 15.39
CA ALA A 235 -11.84 -22.11 14.61
C ALA A 235 -11.96 -20.61 14.94
N VAL A 236 -10.84 -19.93 14.78
CA VAL A 236 -10.77 -18.47 14.86
C VAL A 236 -10.39 -17.89 13.51
N VAL A 237 -11.07 -16.85 13.09
CA VAL A 237 -10.75 -16.08 11.87
C VAL A 237 -10.39 -14.66 12.23
N GLY A 238 -9.15 -14.27 11.99
CA GLY A 238 -8.71 -12.87 12.05
C GLY A 238 -8.87 -12.21 10.69
N ALA A 239 -9.50 -11.06 10.61
CA ALA A 239 -9.66 -10.31 9.36
C ALA A 239 -8.32 -9.91 8.70
N THR A 240 -7.21 -9.98 9.44
CA THR A 240 -5.84 -9.88 8.95
C THR A 240 -4.95 -10.89 9.70
N ASP A 241 -3.77 -11.18 9.15
CA ASP A 241 -2.78 -12.03 9.83
C ASP A 241 -2.33 -11.44 11.17
N THR A 242 -2.28 -10.12 11.30
CA THR A 242 -1.99 -9.44 12.56
C THR A 242 -3.02 -9.80 13.64
N ILE A 243 -4.31 -9.82 13.29
CA ILE A 243 -5.40 -10.21 14.20
C ILE A 243 -5.35 -11.71 14.50
N ALA A 244 -5.08 -12.53 13.49
CA ALA A 244 -4.91 -13.98 13.65
C ALA A 244 -3.73 -14.33 14.58
N LEU A 245 -2.62 -13.59 14.47
CA LEU A 245 -1.46 -13.72 15.38
C LEU A 245 -1.79 -13.28 16.81
N ALA A 246 -2.67 -12.30 17.00
CA ALA A 246 -3.17 -11.91 18.31
C ALA A 246 -3.96 -13.06 18.97
N ALA A 247 -4.82 -13.75 18.21
CA ALA A 247 -5.54 -14.93 18.68
C ALA A 247 -4.58 -16.09 18.97
N TYR A 248 -3.61 -16.34 18.11
CA TYR A 248 -2.57 -17.34 18.36
C TYR A 248 -1.83 -17.06 19.67
N LYS A 249 -1.43 -15.81 19.89
CA LYS A 249 -0.73 -15.40 21.12
C LYS A 249 -1.56 -15.67 22.37
N TYR A 250 -2.86 -15.35 22.35
CA TYR A 250 -3.78 -15.66 23.46
C TYR A 250 -3.73 -17.15 23.83
N TYR A 251 -3.91 -18.06 22.85
CA TYR A 251 -3.89 -19.49 23.10
C TYR A 251 -2.50 -20.05 23.42
N SER A 252 -1.45 -19.41 22.95
CA SER A 252 -0.07 -19.79 23.28
C SER A 252 0.27 -19.50 24.75
N ASP A 253 -0.26 -18.41 25.31
CA ASP A 253 0.01 -18.00 26.69
C ASP A 253 -0.84 -18.76 27.72
N LYS A 254 -1.97 -19.32 27.33
CA LYS A 254 -2.90 -20.02 28.22
C LYS A 254 -2.68 -21.54 28.13
N LYS A 255 -2.37 -22.19 29.27
CA LYS A 255 -2.14 -23.64 29.33
C LYS A 255 -3.43 -24.45 29.49
N ASP A 256 -4.41 -23.87 30.17
CA ASP A 256 -5.61 -24.57 30.63
C ASP A 256 -6.88 -24.22 29.81
N VAL A 257 -6.71 -23.62 28.63
CA VAL A 257 -7.82 -23.36 27.69
C VAL A 257 -7.82 -24.32 26.52
N MET A 258 -9.00 -24.74 26.11
CA MET A 258 -9.18 -25.53 24.91
C MET A 258 -8.77 -24.71 23.69
N LYS A 259 -7.81 -25.22 22.91
CA LYS A 259 -7.31 -24.53 21.72
C LYS A 259 -8.21 -24.81 20.52
N PRO A 260 -8.42 -23.85 19.61
CA PRO A 260 -9.14 -24.12 18.37
C PRO A 260 -8.36 -25.12 17.51
N HIS A 261 -9.08 -25.84 16.65
CA HIS A 261 -8.46 -26.75 15.70
C HIS A 261 -7.62 -26.00 14.66
N GLN A 262 -8.06 -24.80 14.29
CA GLN A 262 -7.34 -23.95 13.32
C GLN A 262 -7.59 -22.48 13.57
N ILE A 263 -6.56 -21.67 13.30
CA ILE A 263 -6.65 -20.21 13.18
C ILE A 263 -6.42 -19.83 11.72
N TYR A 264 -7.28 -18.96 11.22
CA TYR A 264 -7.26 -18.46 9.86
C TYR A 264 -6.94 -16.96 9.83
N GLY A 265 -6.23 -16.52 8.80
CA GLY A 265 -5.87 -15.12 8.57
C GLY A 265 -5.97 -14.72 7.12
N PHE A 266 -5.67 -13.47 6.84
CA PHE A 266 -5.62 -12.89 5.51
C PHE A 266 -4.41 -11.97 5.40
N GLY A 267 -3.58 -12.20 4.38
CA GLY A 267 -2.40 -11.36 4.12
C GLY A 267 -1.24 -12.14 3.54
N GLY A 268 -1.02 -13.38 3.98
CA GLY A 268 0.15 -14.17 3.60
C GLY A 268 1.43 -13.71 4.33
N ASP A 269 1.28 -13.10 5.52
CA ASP A 269 2.42 -12.67 6.34
C ASP A 269 3.27 -13.90 6.71
N PRO A 270 4.59 -13.92 6.41
CA PRO A 270 5.48 -15.02 6.75
C PRO A 270 5.47 -15.41 8.23
N MET A 271 5.14 -14.49 9.14
CA MET A 271 5.02 -14.79 10.57
C MET A 271 3.98 -15.86 10.86
N THR A 272 2.94 -16.01 10.02
CA THR A 272 1.91 -17.06 10.15
C THR A 272 2.47 -18.47 10.03
N GLN A 273 3.59 -18.65 9.33
CA GLN A 273 4.28 -19.92 9.14
C GLN A 273 5.31 -20.23 10.22
N LEU A 274 5.75 -19.22 10.99
CA LEU A 274 6.75 -19.37 12.03
C LEU A 274 6.15 -19.83 13.37
N VAL A 275 4.83 -19.80 13.49
CA VAL A 275 4.11 -20.28 14.70
C VAL A 275 3.71 -21.75 14.54
N SER A 276 3.49 -22.47 15.68
CA SER A 276 3.12 -23.89 15.66
C SER A 276 1.92 -24.16 16.59
N PRO A 277 0.77 -24.65 16.04
CA PRO A 277 0.50 -24.90 14.62
C PRO A 277 0.51 -23.61 13.80
N SER A 278 0.79 -23.71 12.51
CA SER A 278 0.79 -22.56 11.61
C SER A 278 -0.63 -21.99 11.41
N ILE A 279 -0.71 -20.69 11.20
CA ILE A 279 -1.96 -20.03 10.83
C ILE A 279 -2.19 -20.24 9.32
N LYS A 280 -3.39 -20.67 8.95
CA LYS A 280 -3.75 -20.83 7.55
C LYS A 280 -4.23 -19.48 7.00
N THR A 281 -3.55 -18.92 6.01
CA THR A 281 -3.82 -17.58 5.51
C THR A 281 -4.01 -17.55 4.00
N ILE A 282 -4.74 -16.55 3.51
CA ILE A 282 -4.84 -16.22 2.08
C ILE A 282 -3.69 -15.28 1.71
N HIS A 283 -3.00 -15.60 0.62
CA HIS A 283 -1.91 -14.77 0.10
C HIS A 283 -2.45 -13.69 -0.85
N TYR A 284 -2.02 -12.46 -0.62
CA TYR A 284 -2.35 -11.30 -1.43
C TYR A 284 -1.12 -10.86 -2.22
N ASN A 285 -1.29 -10.54 -3.50
CA ASN A 285 -0.21 -10.06 -4.36
C ASN A 285 0.05 -8.56 -4.14
N TYR A 286 0.36 -8.17 -2.89
CA TYR A 286 0.60 -6.76 -2.52
C TYR A 286 1.73 -6.11 -3.32
N PHE A 287 2.79 -6.87 -3.59
CA PHE A 287 3.90 -6.39 -4.40
C PHE A 287 3.44 -6.01 -5.82
N GLU A 288 2.63 -6.84 -6.45
CA GLU A 288 2.03 -6.57 -7.76
C GLU A 288 1.10 -5.36 -7.70
N ALA A 289 0.29 -5.20 -6.65
CA ALA A 289 -0.56 -4.04 -6.46
C ALA A 289 0.25 -2.74 -6.44
N GLY A 290 1.40 -2.73 -5.77
CA GLY A 290 2.33 -1.59 -5.78
C GLY A 290 2.92 -1.31 -7.17
N GLN A 291 3.23 -2.34 -7.95
CA GLN A 291 3.69 -2.19 -9.31
C GLN A 291 2.59 -1.61 -10.21
N CYS A 292 1.38 -2.15 -10.14
CA CYS A 292 0.22 -1.66 -10.88
C CYS A 292 -0.08 -0.18 -10.56
N ALA A 293 0.02 0.23 -9.30
CA ALA A 293 -0.22 1.61 -8.90
C ALA A 293 0.72 2.59 -9.60
N MET A 294 2.02 2.25 -9.73
CA MET A 294 2.97 3.09 -10.46
C MET A 294 2.73 3.08 -11.97
N GLU A 295 2.38 1.94 -12.54
CA GLU A 295 2.05 1.84 -13.96
C GLU A 295 0.82 2.67 -14.30
N GLU A 296 -0.20 2.64 -13.45
CA GLU A 296 -1.41 3.46 -13.59
C GLU A 296 -1.07 4.95 -13.57
N ILE A 297 -0.25 5.42 -12.61
CA ILE A 297 0.24 6.81 -12.57
C ILE A 297 0.94 7.17 -13.89
N GLN A 298 1.81 6.30 -14.41
CA GLN A 298 2.53 6.58 -15.67
C GLN A 298 1.60 6.70 -16.87
N GLN A 299 0.52 5.95 -16.89
CA GLN A 299 -0.47 6.01 -17.96
C GLN A 299 -1.33 7.26 -17.85
N MET A 300 -1.75 7.66 -16.63
CA MET A 300 -2.42 8.92 -16.37
C MET A 300 -1.58 10.12 -16.82
N LEU A 301 -0.26 10.11 -16.56
CA LEU A 301 0.67 11.15 -17.01
C LEU A 301 0.73 11.24 -18.54
N LYS A 302 0.58 10.12 -19.24
CA LYS A 302 0.51 10.06 -20.72
C LYS A 302 -0.88 10.37 -21.28
N LYS A 303 -1.87 10.65 -20.38
CA LYS A 303 -3.27 10.87 -20.74
C LYS A 303 -3.88 9.71 -21.54
N GLN A 304 -3.53 8.50 -21.18
CA GLN A 304 -4.12 7.28 -21.73
C GLN A 304 -5.42 7.00 -20.98
N ASP A 305 -6.41 6.49 -21.70
CA ASP A 305 -7.68 6.06 -21.10
C ASP A 305 -7.47 4.71 -20.39
N MET A 306 -7.84 4.65 -19.12
CA MET A 306 -7.60 3.50 -18.25
C MET A 306 -8.84 3.14 -17.45
N PRO A 307 -9.01 1.85 -17.07
CA PRO A 307 -10.10 1.46 -16.19
C PRO A 307 -9.94 2.11 -14.81
N TYR A 308 -11.04 2.57 -14.23
CA TYR A 308 -11.02 3.16 -12.88
C TYR A 308 -10.65 2.16 -11.77
N SER A 309 -10.73 0.86 -12.03
CA SER A 309 -10.38 -0.15 -11.02
C SER A 309 -9.65 -1.33 -11.67
N ILE A 310 -8.54 -1.73 -11.04
CA ILE A 310 -7.78 -2.93 -11.36
C ILE A 310 -7.87 -3.86 -10.14
N THR A 311 -8.32 -5.09 -10.37
CA THR A 311 -8.35 -6.14 -9.35
C THR A 311 -7.14 -7.05 -9.50
N VAL A 312 -6.35 -7.14 -8.44
CA VAL A 312 -5.21 -8.06 -8.34
C VAL A 312 -5.68 -9.35 -7.65
N ASP A 313 -5.38 -10.48 -8.24
CA ASP A 313 -5.81 -11.78 -7.74
C ASP A 313 -5.21 -12.12 -6.36
N VAL A 314 -5.94 -12.97 -5.63
CA VAL A 314 -5.46 -13.57 -4.39
C VAL A 314 -5.12 -15.04 -4.63
N ASN A 315 -4.14 -15.56 -3.89
CA ASN A 315 -3.63 -16.91 -4.01
C ASN A 315 -3.88 -17.72 -2.71
N ILE A 316 -3.84 -19.05 -2.84
CA ILE A 316 -4.00 -20.01 -1.72
C ILE A 316 -2.62 -20.41 -1.19
#